data_5187f7548275d088f551614c809bebba
#
_entry.id   5187f7548275d088f551614c809bebba
#
_cell.length_a   1.000
_cell.length_b   1.000
_cell.length_c   1.000
_cell.angle_alpha   90.00
_cell.angle_beta   90.00
_cell.angle_gamma   90.00
#
_symmetry.space_group_name_H-M   'P 1'
#
loop_
_entity.id
_entity.type
_entity.pdbx_description
1 polymer ?
#
loop_
_entity_poly.entity_id
_entity_poly.type
_entity_poly.pdbx_seq_one_letter_code
_entity_poly.pdbx_strand_id
1 'polypeptide(L)'
;MDEAENERMHLLAVYSYAPLSAIQKLFIRVLQVSFVTLFSFLFVFTPRTSHRLVGFLEEHAVHSYTQMIHRIDEGKLMNPPATTVTKEYWGLPDDATLRDALLVIRADEADHRLVNHSLGDEYDKNRELQGSWYAGLKFPIDLHSPFGPYMDFGKEKKE
;
A
#
# COMPACT_ATOMS: atom_id res chain seq x y z
N MET A 1 -2.03 14.14 -5.43
CA MET A 1 -1.09 13.35 -6.27
C MET A 1 -1.78 12.03 -6.52
N ASP A 2 -1.72 11.53 -7.73
CA ASP A 2 -2.43 10.29 -8.02
C ASP A 2 -1.69 9.13 -7.34
N GLU A 3 -2.41 8.32 -6.54
CA GLU A 3 -1.90 7.14 -5.84
C GLU A 3 -1.11 6.22 -6.78
N ALA A 4 -1.64 6.00 -7.99
CA ALA A 4 -0.97 5.17 -9.00
C ALA A 4 0.43 5.68 -9.43
N GLU A 5 0.65 7.00 -9.49
CA GLU A 5 1.96 7.57 -9.79
C GLU A 5 2.90 7.41 -8.59
N ASN A 6 2.39 7.59 -7.39
CA ASN A 6 3.16 7.39 -6.17
C ASN A 6 3.59 5.92 -6.02
N GLU A 7 2.66 4.95 -6.26
CA GLU A 7 2.98 3.53 -6.30
C GLU A 7 4.06 3.16 -7.34
N ARG A 8 4.00 3.80 -8.50
CA ARG A 8 5.05 3.64 -9.51
C ARG A 8 6.42 4.09 -8.98
N MET A 9 6.44 5.16 -8.17
CA MET A 9 7.68 5.65 -7.56
C MET A 9 8.18 4.75 -6.43
N HIS A 10 7.28 4.14 -5.63
CA HIS A 10 7.64 3.10 -4.66
C HIS A 10 8.35 1.93 -5.35
N LEU A 11 7.78 1.45 -6.46
CA LEU A 11 8.41 0.39 -7.24
C LEU A 11 9.81 0.78 -7.74
N LEU A 12 9.96 1.98 -8.32
CA LEU A 12 11.24 2.44 -8.85
C LEU A 12 12.29 2.61 -7.74
N ALA A 13 11.89 3.11 -6.56
CA ALA A 13 12.77 3.28 -5.42
C ALA A 13 13.38 1.96 -4.95
N VAL A 14 12.61 0.87 -4.95
CA VAL A 14 13.05 -0.45 -4.43
C VAL A 14 13.67 -1.33 -5.51
N TYR A 15 13.25 -1.16 -6.77
CA TYR A 15 13.66 -2.02 -7.89
C TYR A 15 15.17 -2.05 -8.14
N SER A 16 15.85 -0.93 -7.89
CA SER A 16 17.29 -0.82 -8.08
C SER A 16 18.13 -1.67 -7.13
N TYR A 17 17.57 -2.04 -5.98
CA TYR A 17 18.24 -2.85 -4.95
C TYR A 17 18.03 -4.36 -5.15
N ALA A 18 17.10 -4.77 -6.02
CA ALA A 18 16.77 -6.15 -6.27
C ALA A 18 16.82 -6.45 -7.78
N PRO A 19 17.99 -6.69 -8.36
CA PRO A 19 18.11 -7.02 -9.78
C PRO A 19 17.39 -8.34 -10.08
N LEU A 20 16.28 -8.27 -10.81
CA LEU A 20 15.46 -9.40 -11.15
C LEU A 20 15.93 -10.08 -12.45
N SER A 21 15.93 -11.41 -12.49
CA SER A 21 16.15 -12.20 -13.70
C SER A 21 14.99 -12.00 -14.70
N ALA A 22 15.23 -12.37 -15.96
CA ALA A 22 14.21 -12.27 -17.01
C ALA A 22 12.95 -13.09 -16.68
N ILE A 23 13.10 -14.27 -16.06
CA ILE A 23 11.99 -15.14 -15.65
C ILE A 23 11.17 -14.48 -14.53
N GLN A 24 11.83 -13.91 -13.53
CA GLN A 24 11.14 -13.20 -12.46
C GLN A 24 10.38 -11.98 -13.00
N LYS A 25 10.97 -11.21 -13.91
CA LYS A 25 10.29 -10.08 -14.57
C LYS A 25 9.06 -10.54 -15.35
N LEU A 26 9.14 -11.64 -16.08
CA LEU A 26 8.00 -12.21 -16.82
C LEU A 26 6.91 -12.64 -15.85
N PHE A 27 7.26 -13.35 -14.77
CA PHE A 27 6.30 -13.78 -13.76
C PHE A 27 5.57 -12.59 -13.09
N ILE A 28 6.31 -11.55 -12.70
CA ILE A 28 5.74 -10.33 -12.14
C ILE A 28 4.79 -9.66 -13.13
N ARG A 29 5.13 -9.57 -14.42
CA ARG A 29 4.24 -8.99 -15.44
C ARG A 29 2.94 -9.79 -15.59
N VAL A 30 3.01 -11.11 -15.59
CA VAL A 30 1.81 -11.96 -15.64
C VAL A 30 0.93 -11.71 -14.42
N LEU A 31 1.52 -11.65 -13.22
CA LEU A 31 0.78 -11.33 -12.00
C LEU A 31 0.15 -9.94 -12.05
N GLN A 32 0.88 -8.93 -12.52
CA GLN A 32 0.38 -7.56 -12.63
C GLN A 32 -0.82 -7.47 -13.59
N VAL A 33 -0.71 -8.08 -14.79
CA VAL A 33 -1.81 -8.09 -15.77
C VAL A 33 -3.02 -8.82 -15.20
N SER A 34 -2.82 -9.97 -14.56
CA SER A 34 -3.90 -10.73 -13.92
C SER A 34 -4.57 -9.93 -12.80
N PHE A 35 -3.77 -9.32 -11.93
CA PHE A 35 -4.27 -8.50 -10.83
C PHE A 35 -5.09 -7.30 -11.36
N VAL A 36 -4.53 -6.51 -12.29
CA VAL A 36 -5.23 -5.34 -12.86
C VAL A 36 -6.54 -5.75 -13.51
N THR A 37 -6.55 -6.87 -14.26
CA THR A 37 -7.77 -7.35 -14.92
C THR A 37 -8.82 -7.74 -13.89
N LEU A 38 -8.49 -8.61 -12.94
CA LEU A 38 -9.42 -9.08 -11.90
C LEU A 38 -9.88 -7.93 -11.00
N PHE A 39 -8.96 -7.04 -10.62
CA PHE A 39 -9.28 -5.89 -9.79
C PHE A 39 -10.20 -4.90 -10.51
N SER A 40 -10.01 -4.68 -11.82
CA SER A 40 -10.89 -3.81 -12.62
C SER A 40 -12.32 -4.34 -12.63
N PHE A 41 -12.50 -5.66 -12.81
CA PHE A 41 -13.83 -6.29 -12.68
C PHE A 41 -14.39 -6.08 -11.28
N LEU A 42 -13.62 -6.36 -10.24
CA LEU A 42 -14.05 -6.18 -8.86
C LEU A 42 -14.46 -4.72 -8.60
N PHE A 43 -13.67 -3.77 -9.09
CA PHE A 43 -13.94 -2.34 -8.91
C PHE A 43 -15.24 -1.90 -9.59
N VAL A 44 -15.51 -2.35 -10.82
CA VAL A 44 -16.73 -2.01 -11.55
C VAL A 44 -17.99 -2.53 -10.83
N PHE A 45 -17.94 -3.75 -10.29
CA PHE A 45 -19.11 -4.37 -9.68
C PHE A 45 -19.23 -4.13 -8.18
N THR A 46 -18.11 -3.95 -7.48
CA THR A 46 -18.07 -3.82 -6.01
C THR A 46 -17.02 -2.78 -5.56
N PRO A 47 -17.19 -1.49 -5.91
CA PRO A 47 -16.19 -0.46 -5.62
C PRO A 47 -15.86 -0.35 -4.12
N ARG A 48 -16.86 -0.49 -3.25
CA ARG A 48 -16.65 -0.54 -1.80
C ARG A 48 -15.66 -1.63 -1.39
N THR A 49 -15.89 -2.85 -1.87
CA THR A 49 -15.03 -4.00 -1.57
C THR A 49 -13.61 -3.78 -2.12
N SER A 50 -13.51 -3.17 -3.28
CA SER A 50 -12.22 -2.85 -3.90
C SER A 50 -11.42 -1.86 -3.06
N HIS A 51 -12.04 -0.77 -2.60
CA HIS A 51 -11.37 0.17 -1.69
C HIS A 51 -10.97 -0.48 -0.36
N ARG A 52 -11.84 -1.33 0.22
CA ARG A 52 -11.46 -2.09 1.42
C ARG A 52 -10.28 -3.03 1.16
N LEU A 53 -10.28 -3.73 0.02
CA LEU A 53 -9.17 -4.62 -0.36
C LEU A 53 -7.85 -3.85 -0.48
N VAL A 54 -7.86 -2.70 -1.19
CA VAL A 54 -6.67 -1.84 -1.29
C VAL A 54 -6.24 -1.38 0.10
N GLY A 55 -7.14 -0.83 0.92
CA GLY A 55 -6.81 -0.41 2.28
C GLY A 55 -6.13 -1.51 3.11
N PHE A 56 -6.54 -2.78 2.98
CA PHE A 56 -5.87 -3.91 3.65
C PHE A 56 -4.50 -4.24 3.04
N LEU A 57 -4.34 -4.09 1.72
CA LEU A 57 -3.02 -4.26 1.09
C LEU A 57 -2.04 -3.21 1.61
N GLU A 58 -2.48 -1.95 1.75
CA GLU A 58 -1.68 -0.87 2.32
C GLU A 58 -1.34 -1.09 3.80
N GLU A 59 -2.25 -1.65 4.60
CA GLU A 59 -1.92 -2.07 5.98
C GLU A 59 -0.76 -3.07 6.00
N HIS A 60 -0.78 -4.05 5.10
CA HIS A 60 0.31 -5.02 4.96
C HIS A 60 1.60 -4.39 4.46
N ALA A 61 1.53 -3.41 3.56
CA ALA A 61 2.67 -2.66 3.07
C ALA A 61 3.33 -1.86 4.21
N VAL A 62 2.56 -1.09 4.99
CA VAL A 62 3.03 -0.38 6.19
C VAL A 62 3.74 -1.32 7.16
N HIS A 63 3.15 -2.49 7.43
CA HIS A 63 3.77 -3.48 8.31
C HIS A 63 5.09 -4.01 7.75
N SER A 64 5.13 -4.33 6.46
CA SER A 64 6.32 -4.86 5.79
C SER A 64 7.46 -3.85 5.78
N TYR A 65 7.19 -2.59 5.44
CA TYR A 65 8.20 -1.53 5.49
C TYR A 65 8.69 -1.26 6.91
N THR A 66 7.80 -1.32 7.91
CA THR A 66 8.20 -1.21 9.31
C THR A 66 9.17 -2.33 9.70
N GLN A 67 8.90 -3.57 9.33
CA GLN A 67 9.83 -4.67 9.57
C GLN A 67 11.17 -4.50 8.84
N MET A 68 11.17 -4.01 7.61
CA MET A 68 12.40 -3.74 6.87
C MET A 68 13.25 -2.67 7.56
N ILE A 69 12.64 -1.58 8.01
CA ILE A 69 13.32 -0.52 8.78
C ILE A 69 13.95 -1.09 10.04
N HIS A 70 13.21 -1.87 10.83
CA HIS A 70 13.75 -2.53 12.02
C HIS A 70 14.94 -3.44 11.71
N ARG A 71 14.88 -4.20 10.62
CA ARG A 71 15.99 -5.06 10.21
C ARG A 71 17.23 -4.26 9.78
N ILE A 72 17.06 -3.09 9.19
CA ILE A 72 18.17 -2.16 8.93
C ILE A 72 18.76 -1.65 10.25
N ASP A 73 17.92 -1.20 11.17
CA ASP A 73 18.34 -0.67 12.48
C ASP A 73 19.08 -1.71 13.32
N GLU A 74 18.71 -2.97 13.19
CA GLU A 74 19.38 -4.10 13.84
C GLU A 74 20.65 -4.57 13.10
N GLY A 75 21.00 -3.97 11.97
CA GLY A 75 22.13 -4.38 11.14
C GLY A 75 21.94 -5.72 10.40
N LYS A 76 20.70 -6.22 10.32
CA LYS A 76 20.33 -7.47 9.64
C LYS A 76 20.05 -7.28 8.14
N LEU A 77 19.88 -6.04 7.71
CA LEU A 77 19.71 -5.64 6.32
C LEU A 77 20.65 -4.49 6.02
N MET A 78 21.24 -4.49 4.83
CA MET A 78 22.11 -3.41 4.37
C MET A 78 21.32 -2.11 4.21
N ASN A 79 21.98 -0.98 4.48
CA ASN A 79 21.42 0.35 4.32
C ASN A 79 22.21 1.16 3.26
N PRO A 80 22.10 0.83 1.97
CA PRO A 80 22.78 1.54 0.90
C PRO A 80 22.23 2.96 0.74
N PRO A 81 22.96 3.87 0.03
CA PRO A 81 22.45 5.18 -0.32
C PRO A 81 21.13 5.08 -1.12
N ALA A 82 20.22 6.02 -0.87
CA ALA A 82 19.01 6.16 -1.67
C ALA A 82 19.35 6.54 -3.12
N THR A 83 18.54 6.09 -4.07
CA THR A 83 18.73 6.41 -5.49
C THR A 83 18.47 7.89 -5.76
N THR A 84 19.05 8.43 -6.82
CA THR A 84 18.80 9.81 -7.24
C THR A 84 17.31 10.07 -7.45
N VAL A 85 16.62 9.16 -8.15
CA VAL A 85 15.17 9.25 -8.41
C VAL A 85 14.38 9.32 -7.10
N THR A 86 14.73 8.51 -6.11
CA THR A 86 14.10 8.53 -4.79
C THR A 86 14.31 9.84 -4.08
N LYS A 87 15.55 10.33 -4.06
CA LYS A 87 15.89 11.61 -3.41
C LYS A 87 15.16 12.78 -4.04
N GLU A 88 15.13 12.85 -5.35
CA GLU A 88 14.45 13.92 -6.10
C GLU A 88 12.96 13.92 -5.88
N TYR A 89 12.32 12.74 -5.90
CA TYR A 89 10.86 12.62 -5.78
C TYR A 89 10.34 13.02 -4.40
N TRP A 90 10.99 12.56 -3.33
CA TRP A 90 10.57 12.87 -1.95
C TRP A 90 11.32 14.06 -1.32
N GLY A 91 12.21 14.74 -2.07
CA GLY A 91 12.97 15.85 -1.54
C GLY A 91 13.93 15.46 -0.43
N LEU A 92 14.50 14.26 -0.48
CA LEU A 92 15.41 13.76 0.53
C LEU A 92 16.81 14.38 0.38
N PRO A 93 17.58 14.51 1.49
CA PRO A 93 18.95 15.03 1.43
C PRO A 93 19.88 14.11 0.64
N ASP A 94 21.03 14.68 0.20
CA ASP A 94 21.98 13.96 -0.67
C ASP A 94 22.58 12.71 -0.01
N ASP A 95 22.71 12.69 1.30
CA ASP A 95 23.21 11.58 2.11
C ASP A 95 22.12 10.58 2.54
N ALA A 96 20.89 10.77 2.08
CA ALA A 96 19.79 9.86 2.40
C ALA A 96 20.07 8.42 1.96
N THR A 97 19.57 7.49 2.75
CA THR A 97 19.79 6.05 2.63
C THR A 97 18.50 5.31 2.27
N LEU A 98 18.59 4.00 2.05
CA LEU A 98 17.43 3.13 1.88
C LEU A 98 16.45 3.24 3.07
N ARG A 99 16.97 3.37 4.30
CA ARG A 99 16.15 3.54 5.48
C ARG A 99 15.26 4.79 5.38
N ASP A 100 15.83 5.90 4.94
CA ASP A 100 15.11 7.18 4.80
C ASP A 100 14.04 7.07 3.69
N ALA A 101 14.37 6.41 2.59
CA ALA A 101 13.41 6.08 1.54
C ALA A 101 12.24 5.24 2.05
N LEU A 102 12.52 4.18 2.84
CA LEU A 102 11.47 3.33 3.41
C LEU A 102 10.57 4.06 4.42
N LEU A 103 11.09 5.08 5.10
CA LEU A 103 10.29 5.90 6.01
C LEU A 103 9.25 6.73 5.27
N VAL A 104 9.62 7.37 4.16
CA VAL A 104 8.69 8.18 3.37
C VAL A 104 7.69 7.30 2.61
N ILE A 105 8.15 6.21 2.00
CA ILE A 105 7.26 5.22 1.36
C ILE A 105 6.23 4.70 2.37
N ARG A 106 6.66 4.30 3.56
CA ARG A 106 5.73 3.83 4.61
C ARG A 106 4.71 4.90 5.02
N ALA A 107 5.08 6.18 5.00
CA ALA A 107 4.14 7.27 5.29
C ALA A 107 3.10 7.39 4.18
N ASP A 108 3.52 7.29 2.92
CA ASP A 108 2.61 7.30 1.76
C ASP A 108 1.61 6.12 1.84
N GLU A 109 2.08 4.89 2.16
CA GLU A 109 1.19 3.72 2.34
C GLU A 109 0.17 3.92 3.47
N ALA A 110 0.57 4.61 4.54
CA ALA A 110 -0.35 4.93 5.62
C ALA A 110 -1.44 5.91 5.17
N ASP A 111 -1.11 6.86 4.31
CA ASP A 111 -2.07 7.79 3.72
C ASP A 111 -2.98 7.09 2.70
N HIS A 112 -2.43 6.24 1.81
CA HIS A 112 -3.21 5.41 0.87
C HIS A 112 -4.22 4.52 1.62
N ARG A 113 -3.79 3.87 2.70
CA ARG A 113 -4.66 3.09 3.58
C ARG A 113 -5.82 3.92 4.10
N LEU A 114 -5.54 5.11 4.64
CA LEU A 114 -6.56 5.99 5.19
C LEU A 114 -7.57 6.42 4.13
N VAL A 115 -7.09 6.84 2.96
CA VAL A 115 -7.92 7.26 1.83
C VAL A 115 -8.84 6.11 1.39
N ASN A 116 -8.29 4.93 1.16
CA ASN A 116 -9.05 3.79 0.66
C ASN A 116 -10.09 3.29 1.68
N HIS A 117 -9.78 3.23 2.97
CA HIS A 117 -10.78 2.90 4.00
C HIS A 117 -11.86 3.98 4.10
N SER A 118 -11.50 5.27 4.01
CA SER A 118 -12.47 6.37 4.04
C SER A 118 -13.42 6.32 2.84
N LEU A 119 -12.92 6.03 1.64
CA LEU A 119 -13.77 5.82 0.47
C LEU A 119 -14.71 4.63 0.65
N GLY A 120 -14.22 3.52 1.22
CA GLY A 120 -15.07 2.39 1.59
C GLY A 120 -16.20 2.77 2.55
N ASP A 121 -15.92 3.61 3.56
CA ASP A 121 -16.91 4.13 4.51
C ASP A 121 -17.92 5.06 3.84
N GLU A 122 -17.47 5.89 2.90
CA GLU A 122 -18.36 6.79 2.15
C GLU A 122 -19.36 6.01 1.30
N TYR A 123 -18.94 4.91 0.68
CA TYR A 123 -19.85 4.00 -0.03
C TYR A 123 -20.91 3.40 0.91
N ASP A 124 -20.58 3.11 2.16
CA ASP A 124 -21.56 2.61 3.15
C ASP A 124 -22.59 3.68 3.50
N LYS A 125 -22.18 4.91 3.79
CA LYS A 125 -23.07 6.04 4.08
C LYS A 125 -23.99 6.36 2.90
N ASN A 126 -23.47 6.40 1.68
CA ASN A 126 -24.24 6.69 0.47
C ASN A 126 -25.24 5.58 0.15
N ARG A 127 -24.94 4.33 0.49
CA ARG A 127 -25.85 3.19 0.30
C ARG A 127 -27.10 3.29 1.17
N GLU A 128 -26.96 3.80 2.39
CA GLU A 128 -28.11 4.06 3.27
C GLU A 128 -29.02 5.17 2.71
N LEU A 129 -28.44 6.14 2.02
CA LEU A 129 -29.16 7.30 1.47
C LEU A 129 -29.82 7.05 0.11
N GLN A 130 -29.29 6.15 -0.73
CA GLN A 130 -29.66 6.04 -2.14
C GLN A 130 -30.42 4.76 -2.55
N GLY A 131 -30.62 3.77 -1.66
CA GLY A 131 -31.31 2.53 -2.00
C GLY A 131 -30.71 1.84 -3.22
N SER A 132 -29.38 1.74 -3.30
CA SER A 132 -28.68 1.38 -4.52
C SER A 132 -28.95 -0.06 -4.96
N TRP A 133 -28.96 -0.30 -6.28
CA TRP A 133 -29.11 -1.64 -6.89
C TRP A 133 -28.05 -2.66 -6.43
N TYR A 134 -26.96 -2.22 -5.81
CA TYR A 134 -25.97 -3.06 -5.13
C TYR A 134 -26.44 -3.60 -3.76
N ALA A 135 -27.52 -3.06 -3.19
CA ALA A 135 -28.00 -3.41 -1.85
C ALA A 135 -28.42 -4.89 -1.70
N GLY A 136 -28.62 -5.60 -2.81
CA GLY A 136 -28.97 -7.02 -2.82
C GLY A 136 -27.80 -8.00 -2.87
N LEU A 137 -26.57 -7.55 -3.19
CA LEU A 137 -25.42 -8.42 -3.28
C LEU A 137 -24.70 -8.50 -1.93
N LYS A 138 -25.20 -9.38 -1.05
CA LYS A 138 -24.48 -9.78 0.15
C LYS A 138 -23.32 -10.69 -0.26
N PHE A 139 -22.11 -10.13 -0.37
CA PHE A 139 -20.91 -10.96 -0.44
C PHE A 139 -20.68 -11.62 0.93
N PRO A 140 -20.43 -12.93 0.98
CA PRO A 140 -20.28 -13.68 2.22
C PRO A 140 -18.93 -13.44 2.92
N ILE A 141 -18.10 -12.50 2.42
CA ILE A 141 -16.80 -12.21 3.00
C ILE A 141 -16.97 -11.02 3.94
N ASP A 142 -16.96 -11.29 5.22
CA ASP A 142 -16.82 -10.28 6.27
C ASP A 142 -15.34 -9.82 6.28
N LEU A 143 -15.06 -8.74 5.56
CA LEU A 143 -13.72 -8.13 5.50
C LEU A 143 -13.48 -7.22 6.72
N HIS A 144 -13.86 -7.66 7.91
CA HIS A 144 -13.34 -7.06 9.13
C HIS A 144 -11.86 -7.42 9.22
N SER A 145 -11.02 -6.39 9.45
CA SER A 145 -9.59 -6.62 9.62
C SER A 145 -9.34 -7.69 10.67
N PRO A 146 -8.60 -8.77 10.35
CA PRO A 146 -8.22 -9.78 11.35
C PRO A 146 -7.31 -9.19 12.43
N PHE A 147 -6.86 -7.95 12.28
CA PHE A 147 -5.96 -7.24 13.19
C PHE A 147 -6.68 -6.24 14.12
N GLY A 148 -8.03 -6.25 14.14
CA GLY A 148 -8.82 -5.34 14.98
C GLY A 148 -9.00 -3.94 14.38
N PRO A 149 -9.66 -3.02 15.11
CA PRO A 149 -9.90 -1.66 14.64
C PRO A 149 -8.57 -0.93 14.53
N TYR A 150 -8.14 -0.67 13.30
CA TYR A 150 -6.97 0.13 12.92
C TYR A 150 -5.80 0.00 13.91
N MET A 151 -4.75 -0.76 13.57
CA MET A 151 -3.55 -0.74 14.40
C MET A 151 -3.06 0.71 14.47
N ASP A 152 -3.28 1.35 15.62
CA ASP A 152 -2.76 2.68 15.92
C ASP A 152 -1.26 2.56 16.19
N PHE A 153 -0.45 2.63 15.13
CA PHE A 153 1.01 2.57 15.21
C PHE A 153 1.62 3.85 15.81
N GLY A 154 0.79 4.85 16.21
CA GLY A 154 1.24 6.16 16.68
C GLY A 154 1.30 6.36 18.19
N LYS A 155 0.89 5.40 19.01
CA LYS A 155 1.00 5.52 20.47
C LYS A 155 2.19 4.72 20.99
N GLU A 156 3.39 5.31 20.92
CA GLU A 156 4.43 4.98 21.89
C GLU A 156 3.82 5.11 23.29
N LYS A 157 3.69 4.00 24.01
CA LYS A 157 3.44 4.04 25.45
C LYS A 157 4.65 4.75 26.07
N LYS A 158 4.43 6.01 26.49
CA LYS A 158 5.32 6.65 27.44
C LYS A 158 5.09 5.92 28.76
N GLU A 159 6.01 5.05 29.11
CA GLU A 159 6.25 4.66 30.48
C GLU A 159 7.08 5.72 31.19
#